data_3c11a9e9fa40c476e5c0b0f7ce5882e1
#
_entry.id   3c11a9e9fa40c476e5c0b0f7ce5882e1
#
_cell.length_a   1.000
_cell.length_b   1.000
_cell.length_c   1.000
_cell.angle_alpha   90.00
_cell.angle_beta   90.00
_cell.angle_gamma   90.00
#
_symmetry.space_group_name_H-M   'P 1'
#
loop_
_entity.id
_entity.type
_entity.pdbx_description
1 polymer ?
#
loop_
_entity_poly.entity_id
_entity_poly.type
_entity_poly.pdbx_seq_one_letter_code
_entity_poly.pdbx_strand_id
1 'polypeptide(L)'
;MAAEGPAGTARVPAGPFVHRETVRTATGAVHVAWTSVAAGNLALHVVPPDEAEGLARVSAARRALERVMGVPEGATLYLDQVHSADVVWADGPGRGGAPAPVADAAVSRDGSRPLAVMVADCLPVVVVDETTGATAVAHAGRRGLLDGVLEATVDRLLSLRPEADRAGPGLRAWIGPGVCGRCYEVPAAMRADAAARLPATAATTSWGTPALDLPAGAAEVLRARGVAAATIDVCTREDERLFSHRRAPGEGRFAGLVWRADPDATSPRGDA
;
A
#
# COMPACT_ATOMS: atom_id res chain seq x y z
N MET A 1 38.97 -3.45 -29.46
CA MET A 1 38.00 -2.68 -28.69
C MET A 1 36.76 -3.53 -28.62
N ALA A 2 36.56 -4.20 -27.48
CA ALA A 2 35.41 -5.06 -27.24
C ALA A 2 34.24 -4.18 -26.74
N ALA A 3 33.08 -4.31 -27.40
CA ALA A 3 31.84 -3.68 -26.99
C ALA A 3 31.30 -4.37 -25.72
N GLU A 4 31.14 -3.62 -24.65
CA GLU A 4 30.44 -4.08 -23.46
C GLU A 4 28.95 -4.25 -23.79
N GLY A 5 28.45 -5.45 -23.55
CA GLY A 5 27.03 -5.78 -23.68
C GLY A 5 26.17 -5.14 -22.58
N PRO A 6 24.84 -5.05 -22.79
CA PRO A 6 23.96 -4.31 -21.91
C PRO A 6 23.85 -4.93 -20.53
N ALA A 7 23.78 -4.04 -19.53
CA ALA A 7 23.68 -4.31 -18.11
C ALA A 7 22.61 -5.36 -17.75
N GLY A 8 22.97 -6.19 -16.78
CA GLY A 8 22.23 -7.34 -16.33
C GLY A 8 20.78 -7.06 -15.97
N THR A 9 19.92 -7.94 -16.44
CA THR A 9 18.53 -8.10 -15.98
C THR A 9 18.52 -8.30 -14.47
N ALA A 10 17.95 -7.36 -13.73
CA ALA A 10 17.74 -7.49 -12.30
C ALA A 10 16.94 -8.78 -12.03
N ARG A 11 17.54 -9.73 -11.33
CA ARG A 11 16.86 -10.96 -10.91
C ARG A 11 15.59 -10.59 -10.14
N VAL A 12 14.43 -11.00 -10.64
CA VAL A 12 13.16 -10.94 -9.90
C VAL A 12 13.38 -11.64 -8.55
N PRO A 13 13.11 -11.01 -7.40
CA PRO A 13 13.22 -11.69 -6.11
C PRO A 13 12.36 -12.93 -6.12
N ALA A 14 12.88 -14.04 -5.63
CA ALA A 14 12.19 -15.35 -5.62
C ALA A 14 11.03 -15.44 -4.62
N GLY A 15 10.61 -14.32 -4.00
CA GLY A 15 9.60 -14.25 -2.95
C GLY A 15 8.39 -13.39 -3.30
N PRO A 16 7.31 -13.50 -2.52
CA PRO A 16 6.06 -12.78 -2.77
C PRO A 16 6.15 -11.27 -2.46
N PHE A 17 7.26 -10.75 -1.93
CA PHE A 17 7.43 -9.36 -1.56
C PHE A 17 8.53 -8.68 -2.38
N VAL A 18 8.27 -7.45 -2.86
CA VAL A 18 9.30 -6.56 -3.42
C VAL A 18 10.03 -5.78 -2.32
N HIS A 19 9.35 -5.56 -1.19
CA HIS A 19 9.90 -4.92 -0.01
C HIS A 19 9.20 -5.46 1.24
N ARG A 20 9.96 -5.69 2.30
CA ARG A 20 9.46 -6.05 3.64
C ARG A 20 10.43 -5.55 4.68
N GLU A 21 9.90 -4.94 5.75
CA GLU A 21 10.67 -4.61 6.95
C GLU A 21 9.87 -4.88 8.22
N THR A 22 10.58 -4.92 9.35
CA THR A 22 9.98 -5.10 10.67
C THR A 22 10.17 -3.83 11.47
N VAL A 23 9.08 -3.34 12.05
CA VAL A 23 9.02 -2.11 12.84
C VAL A 23 8.72 -2.47 14.29
N ARG A 24 9.50 -1.93 15.22
CA ARG A 24 9.24 -2.07 16.65
C ARG A 24 8.21 -1.04 17.09
N THR A 25 7.25 -1.48 17.92
CA THR A 25 6.25 -0.62 18.56
C THR A 25 6.25 -0.88 20.08
N ALA A 26 5.58 -0.04 20.83
CA ALA A 26 5.44 -0.24 22.28
C ALA A 26 4.74 -1.56 22.66
N THR A 27 3.91 -2.11 21.77
CA THR A 27 3.13 -3.34 22.02
C THR A 27 3.68 -4.58 21.30
N GLY A 28 4.89 -4.51 20.74
CA GLY A 28 5.52 -5.59 20.00
C GLY A 28 6.08 -5.12 18.65
N ALA A 29 6.26 -6.04 17.72
CA ALA A 29 6.73 -5.72 16.38
C ALA A 29 5.64 -5.95 15.34
N VAL A 30 5.67 -5.15 14.27
CA VAL A 30 4.82 -5.30 13.09
C VAL A 30 5.66 -5.42 11.83
N HIS A 31 5.18 -6.15 10.85
CA HIS A 31 5.75 -6.18 9.51
C HIS A 31 5.01 -5.22 8.61
N VAL A 32 5.75 -4.50 7.79
CA VAL A 32 5.23 -3.73 6.65
C VAL A 32 5.80 -4.31 5.37
N ALA A 33 4.98 -4.50 4.33
CA ALA A 33 5.45 -5.13 3.10
C ALA A 33 4.61 -4.73 1.88
N TRP A 34 5.20 -4.90 0.70
CA TRP A 34 4.52 -4.80 -0.58
C TRP A 34 4.76 -6.05 -1.40
N THR A 35 3.65 -6.63 -1.89
CA THR A 35 3.74 -7.88 -2.66
C THR A 35 4.27 -7.63 -4.08
N SER A 36 4.81 -8.67 -4.69
CA SER A 36 5.17 -8.73 -6.11
C SER A 36 4.11 -9.47 -6.92
N VAL A 37 4.26 -9.50 -8.23
CA VAL A 37 3.46 -10.37 -9.13
C VAL A 37 3.57 -11.85 -8.77
N ALA A 38 4.65 -12.28 -8.10
CA ALA A 38 4.82 -13.66 -7.63
C ALA A 38 3.81 -14.06 -6.54
N ALA A 39 3.20 -13.10 -5.84
CA ALA A 39 2.09 -13.35 -4.93
C ALA A 39 0.76 -13.64 -5.65
N GLY A 40 0.70 -13.43 -6.96
CA GLY A 40 -0.51 -13.50 -7.77
C GLY A 40 -1.39 -12.25 -7.65
N ASN A 41 -2.48 -12.23 -8.43
CA ASN A 41 -3.50 -11.20 -8.30
C ASN A 41 -4.26 -11.35 -6.97
N LEU A 42 -4.37 -10.27 -6.20
CA LEU A 42 -5.04 -10.25 -4.91
C LEU A 42 -6.43 -9.61 -4.95
N ALA A 43 -6.88 -9.09 -6.11
CA ALA A 43 -8.12 -8.33 -6.25
C ALA A 43 -9.20 -9.13 -6.97
N LEU A 44 -10.33 -9.34 -6.29
CA LEU A 44 -11.50 -10.02 -6.86
C LEU A 44 -12.19 -9.19 -7.95
N HIS A 45 -12.22 -7.86 -7.80
CA HIS A 45 -12.93 -6.94 -8.69
C HIS A 45 -12.31 -6.79 -10.10
N VAL A 46 -11.11 -7.31 -10.33
CA VAL A 46 -10.49 -7.33 -11.67
C VAL A 46 -10.73 -8.66 -12.40
N VAL A 47 -11.37 -9.61 -11.74
CA VAL A 47 -11.79 -10.89 -12.33
C VAL A 47 -13.27 -10.80 -12.70
N PRO A 48 -13.69 -11.20 -13.91
CA PRO A 48 -15.09 -11.27 -14.26
C PRO A 48 -15.90 -12.10 -13.26
N PRO A 49 -17.12 -11.66 -12.85
CA PRO A 49 -17.89 -12.36 -11.81
C PRO A 49 -18.29 -13.79 -12.16
N ASP A 50 -18.35 -14.11 -13.44
CA ASP A 50 -18.67 -15.43 -14.00
C ASP A 50 -17.45 -16.32 -14.20
N GLU A 51 -16.23 -15.79 -14.00
CA GLU A 51 -14.96 -16.55 -14.08
C GLU A 51 -14.63 -17.23 -12.76
N ALA A 52 -15.30 -18.31 -12.43
CA ALA A 52 -15.14 -19.04 -11.16
C ALA A 52 -13.68 -19.45 -10.86
N GLU A 53 -12.94 -19.87 -11.88
CA GLU A 53 -11.53 -20.24 -11.74
C GLU A 53 -10.64 -19.04 -11.39
N GLY A 54 -10.89 -17.88 -11.98
CA GLY A 54 -10.20 -16.64 -11.66
C GLY A 54 -10.42 -16.22 -10.21
N LEU A 55 -11.66 -16.25 -9.76
CA LEU A 55 -12.03 -15.96 -8.36
C LEU A 55 -11.38 -16.95 -7.39
N ALA A 56 -11.33 -18.26 -7.76
CA ALA A 56 -10.65 -19.27 -6.97
C ALA A 56 -9.13 -19.03 -6.90
N ARG A 57 -8.49 -18.61 -8.00
CA ARG A 57 -7.06 -18.25 -8.04
C ARG A 57 -6.75 -17.08 -7.10
N VAL A 58 -7.55 -16.01 -7.10
CA VAL A 58 -7.39 -14.89 -6.17
C VAL A 58 -7.51 -15.35 -4.71
N SER A 59 -8.53 -16.17 -4.42
CA SER A 59 -8.72 -16.72 -3.07
C SER A 59 -7.54 -17.59 -2.63
N ALA A 60 -7.01 -18.40 -3.52
CA ALA A 60 -5.82 -19.23 -3.26
C ALA A 60 -4.57 -18.36 -3.04
N ALA A 61 -4.37 -17.30 -3.83
CA ALA A 61 -3.27 -16.36 -3.67
C ALA A 61 -3.32 -15.65 -2.30
N ARG A 62 -4.49 -15.19 -1.87
CA ARG A 62 -4.67 -14.59 -0.53
C ARG A 62 -4.33 -15.56 0.58
N ARG A 63 -4.81 -16.81 0.52
CA ARG A 63 -4.45 -17.83 1.53
C ARG A 63 -2.96 -18.18 1.51
N ALA A 64 -2.34 -18.28 0.34
CA ALA A 64 -0.90 -18.51 0.24
C ALA A 64 -0.10 -17.36 0.87
N LEU A 65 -0.51 -16.12 0.64
CA LEU A 65 0.09 -14.94 1.23
C LEU A 65 -0.04 -14.94 2.76
N GLU A 66 -1.22 -15.25 3.30
CA GLU A 66 -1.46 -15.35 4.75
C GLU A 66 -0.58 -16.42 5.42
N ARG A 67 -0.35 -17.56 4.76
CA ARG A 67 0.60 -18.58 5.25
C ARG A 67 2.03 -18.03 5.31
N VAL A 68 2.47 -17.25 4.31
CA VAL A 68 3.80 -16.62 4.30
C VAL A 68 3.92 -15.55 5.37
N MET A 69 2.82 -14.84 5.67
CA MET A 69 2.74 -13.85 6.74
C MET A 69 2.73 -14.50 8.14
N GLY A 70 2.42 -15.79 8.25
CA GLY A 70 2.24 -16.48 9.53
C GLY A 70 0.95 -16.11 10.24
N VAL A 71 -0.09 -15.69 9.49
CA VAL A 71 -1.40 -15.32 10.06
C VAL A 71 -2.46 -16.35 9.67
N PRO A 72 -3.55 -16.49 10.45
CA PRO A 72 -4.64 -17.42 10.13
C PRO A 72 -5.29 -17.12 8.78
N GLU A 73 -5.76 -18.13 8.08
CA GLU A 73 -6.51 -17.97 6.83
C GLU A 73 -7.78 -17.14 7.05
N GLY A 74 -7.98 -16.13 6.18
CA GLY A 74 -9.09 -15.19 6.28
C GLY A 74 -8.90 -14.11 7.36
N ALA A 75 -7.73 -14.02 7.99
CA ALA A 75 -7.46 -13.00 8.98
C ALA A 75 -7.26 -11.60 8.37
N THR A 76 -6.71 -11.52 7.16
CA THR A 76 -6.39 -10.25 6.52
C THR A 76 -7.65 -9.51 6.09
N LEU A 77 -7.77 -8.24 6.49
CA LEU A 77 -8.82 -7.37 6.02
C LEU A 77 -8.43 -6.78 4.66
N TYR A 78 -9.25 -7.06 3.66
CA TYR A 78 -9.25 -6.39 2.35
C TYR A 78 -10.46 -5.46 2.26
N LEU A 79 -10.32 -4.36 1.52
CA LEU A 79 -11.37 -3.34 1.34
C LEU A 79 -12.00 -3.44 -0.05
N ASP A 80 -13.25 -3.01 -0.16
CA ASP A 80 -13.86 -2.62 -1.42
C ASP A 80 -13.53 -1.15 -1.67
N GLN A 81 -12.44 -0.92 -2.42
CA GLN A 81 -11.81 0.38 -2.65
C GLN A 81 -12.51 1.14 -3.77
N VAL A 82 -13.03 2.31 -3.45
CA VAL A 82 -13.86 3.15 -4.37
C VAL A 82 -13.22 4.52 -4.67
N HIS A 83 -11.95 4.71 -4.28
CA HIS A 83 -11.21 5.97 -4.38
C HIS A 83 -11.84 7.09 -3.55
N SER A 84 -12.40 6.78 -2.38
CA SER A 84 -12.91 7.73 -1.39
C SER A 84 -11.84 8.17 -0.40
N ALA A 85 -12.25 8.97 0.60
CA ALA A 85 -11.45 9.27 1.79
C ALA A 85 -11.98 8.55 3.04
N ASP A 86 -12.83 7.54 2.87
CA ASP A 86 -13.44 6.83 3.97
C ASP A 86 -12.44 5.89 4.66
N VAL A 87 -12.46 5.93 6.00
CA VAL A 87 -11.61 5.12 6.86
C VAL A 87 -12.47 4.27 7.78
N VAL A 88 -12.25 2.96 7.79
CA VAL A 88 -12.97 2.03 8.67
C VAL A 88 -12.11 1.52 9.81
N TRP A 89 -12.73 1.16 10.93
CA TRP A 89 -12.08 0.39 11.97
C TRP A 89 -12.01 -1.09 11.57
N ALA A 90 -10.84 -1.68 11.71
CA ALA A 90 -10.62 -3.11 11.50
C ALA A 90 -10.78 -3.85 12.84
N ASP A 91 -11.96 -3.78 13.44
CA ASP A 91 -12.21 -4.37 14.75
C ASP A 91 -12.50 -5.88 14.64
N GLY A 92 -12.00 -6.62 15.62
CA GLY A 92 -12.26 -8.04 15.80
C GLY A 92 -11.46 -8.98 14.88
N PRO A 93 -11.52 -10.28 15.17
CA PRO A 93 -10.86 -11.29 14.33
C PRO A 93 -11.50 -11.36 12.95
N GLY A 94 -10.71 -11.70 11.92
CA GLY A 94 -11.20 -11.94 10.59
C GLY A 94 -12.35 -12.94 10.59
N ARG A 95 -13.49 -12.53 10.07
CA ARG A 95 -14.59 -13.45 9.79
C ARG A 95 -14.55 -13.75 8.32
N GLY A 96 -14.03 -14.92 7.95
CA GLY A 96 -14.14 -15.42 6.59
C GLY A 96 -15.60 -15.34 6.12
N GLY A 97 -15.81 -14.81 4.91
CA GLY A 97 -17.14 -14.74 4.29
C GLY A 97 -17.94 -13.46 4.53
N ALA A 98 -17.51 -12.53 5.38
CA ALA A 98 -18.15 -11.22 5.46
C ALA A 98 -17.81 -10.37 4.21
N PRO A 99 -18.76 -9.56 3.68
CA PRO A 99 -18.45 -8.62 2.60
C PRO A 99 -17.32 -7.67 3.00
N ALA A 100 -16.45 -7.34 2.04
CA ALA A 100 -15.42 -6.34 2.26
C ALA A 100 -16.05 -4.98 2.57
N PRO A 101 -15.60 -4.24 3.60
CA PRO A 101 -16.12 -2.90 3.85
C PRO A 101 -15.76 -1.95 2.71
N VAL A 102 -16.72 -1.12 2.32
CA VAL A 102 -16.53 -0.07 1.30
C VAL A 102 -15.77 1.08 1.96
N ALA A 103 -14.50 1.20 1.65
CA ALA A 103 -13.60 2.25 2.15
C ALA A 103 -12.26 2.17 1.40
N ASP A 104 -11.45 3.22 1.56
CA ASP A 104 -10.11 3.28 0.98
C ASP A 104 -8.99 3.26 2.03
N ALA A 105 -9.35 3.26 3.31
CA ALA A 105 -8.40 3.06 4.41
C ALA A 105 -9.00 2.25 5.55
N ALA A 106 -8.14 1.56 6.30
CA ALA A 106 -8.51 0.80 7.49
C ALA A 106 -7.49 1.00 8.60
N VAL A 107 -7.97 1.00 9.85
CA VAL A 107 -7.15 1.14 11.06
C VAL A 107 -7.41 -0.02 12.02
N SER A 108 -6.36 -0.73 12.40
CA SER A 108 -6.35 -1.71 13.50
C SER A 108 -5.88 -1.00 14.77
N ARG A 109 -6.75 -0.96 15.80
CA ARG A 109 -6.52 -0.16 17.02
C ARG A 109 -5.30 -0.58 17.83
N ASP A 110 -4.96 -1.83 17.77
CA ASP A 110 -3.86 -2.46 18.51
C ASP A 110 -2.86 -3.19 17.59
N GLY A 111 -3.02 -3.05 16.26
CA GLY A 111 -2.21 -3.73 15.26
C GLY A 111 -2.43 -5.24 15.17
N SER A 112 -3.40 -5.81 15.87
CA SER A 112 -3.65 -7.25 15.88
C SER A 112 -4.26 -7.77 14.58
N ARG A 113 -5.03 -6.92 13.88
CA ARG A 113 -5.66 -7.26 12.61
C ARG A 113 -4.69 -7.04 11.45
N PRO A 114 -4.36 -8.06 10.65
CA PRO A 114 -3.65 -7.86 9.39
C PRO A 114 -4.49 -7.04 8.40
N LEU A 115 -3.87 -6.02 7.79
CA LEU A 115 -4.54 -5.11 6.86
C LEU A 115 -3.88 -5.15 5.49
N ALA A 116 -4.67 -4.98 4.44
CA ALA A 116 -4.23 -4.92 3.06
C ALA A 116 -4.98 -3.86 2.25
N VAL A 117 -4.25 -3.07 1.44
CA VAL A 117 -4.80 -2.29 0.33
C VAL A 117 -4.22 -2.78 -0.97
N MET A 118 -5.08 -2.90 -1.99
CA MET A 118 -4.74 -3.47 -3.29
C MET A 118 -4.59 -2.37 -4.32
N VAL A 119 -3.52 -2.41 -5.09
CA VAL A 119 -3.19 -1.34 -6.05
C VAL A 119 -2.59 -1.90 -7.35
N ALA A 120 -2.70 -1.08 -8.40
CA ALA A 120 -1.87 -1.08 -9.59
C ALA A 120 -1.84 0.37 -10.05
N ASP A 121 -0.74 1.06 -9.79
CA ASP A 121 -0.43 2.47 -10.02
C ASP A 121 -0.83 3.46 -8.91
N CYS A 122 -1.97 3.28 -8.21
CA CYS A 122 -2.27 4.06 -7.00
C CYS A 122 -1.28 3.75 -5.87
N LEU A 123 -1.19 4.62 -4.87
CA LEU A 123 -0.24 4.46 -3.77
C LEU A 123 -0.82 3.58 -2.65
N PRO A 124 -0.16 2.49 -2.30
CA PRO A 124 -0.46 1.73 -1.09
C PRO A 124 0.35 2.31 0.09
N VAL A 125 -0.29 3.09 0.93
CA VAL A 125 0.36 3.72 2.08
C VAL A 125 0.09 2.89 3.34
N VAL A 126 1.15 2.64 4.10
CA VAL A 126 1.08 2.00 5.43
C VAL A 126 1.47 3.02 6.48
N VAL A 127 0.73 3.06 7.60
CA VAL A 127 1.05 3.91 8.74
C VAL A 127 1.08 3.06 10.01
N VAL A 128 2.10 3.26 10.83
CA VAL A 128 2.27 2.61 12.13
C VAL A 128 2.39 3.67 13.21
N ASP A 129 1.62 3.51 14.27
CA ASP A 129 1.82 4.25 15.50
C ASP A 129 2.75 3.45 16.42
N GLU A 130 4.01 3.87 16.50
CA GLU A 130 5.02 3.20 17.29
C GLU A 130 4.73 3.28 18.81
N THR A 131 3.92 4.25 19.25
CA THR A 131 3.59 4.47 20.67
C THR A 131 2.41 3.64 21.14
N THR A 132 1.40 3.43 20.30
CA THR A 132 0.21 2.63 20.66
C THR A 132 0.24 1.22 20.09
N GLY A 133 1.04 0.99 19.04
CA GLY A 133 1.03 -0.25 18.27
C GLY A 133 -0.12 -0.34 17.27
N ALA A 134 -0.93 0.71 17.15
CA ALA A 134 -1.97 0.79 16.13
C ALA A 134 -1.37 0.84 14.72
N THR A 135 -2.07 0.26 13.75
CA THR A 135 -1.61 0.20 12.37
C THR A 135 -2.72 0.63 11.42
N ALA A 136 -2.34 1.16 10.26
CA ALA A 136 -3.28 1.52 9.22
C ALA A 136 -2.73 1.23 7.82
N VAL A 137 -3.65 1.04 6.89
CA VAL A 137 -3.38 1.05 5.45
C VAL A 137 -4.30 2.04 4.77
N ALA A 138 -3.80 2.71 3.72
CA ALA A 138 -4.59 3.62 2.90
C ALA A 138 -4.28 3.43 1.41
N HIS A 139 -5.34 3.34 0.61
CA HIS A 139 -5.30 3.39 -0.83
C HIS A 139 -5.38 4.87 -1.28
N ALA A 140 -4.23 5.45 -1.59
CA ALA A 140 -4.15 6.84 -2.03
C ALA A 140 -4.04 6.92 -3.57
N GLY A 141 -5.16 6.67 -4.24
CA GLY A 141 -5.34 7.04 -5.64
C GLY A 141 -5.52 8.57 -5.77
N ARG A 142 -5.49 9.11 -7.00
CA ARG A 142 -5.60 10.55 -7.23
C ARG A 142 -6.78 11.19 -6.48
N ARG A 143 -7.98 10.61 -6.60
CA ARG A 143 -9.17 11.16 -5.93
C ARG A 143 -9.03 11.09 -4.41
N GLY A 144 -8.80 9.89 -3.86
CA GLY A 144 -8.66 9.71 -2.41
C GLY A 144 -7.59 10.57 -1.79
N LEU A 145 -6.41 10.72 -2.45
CA LEU A 145 -5.33 11.60 -1.98
C LEU A 145 -5.79 13.06 -1.92
N LEU A 146 -6.41 13.55 -2.99
CA LEU A 146 -6.90 14.93 -3.04
C LEU A 146 -8.08 15.16 -2.09
N ASP A 147 -8.93 14.16 -1.87
CA ASP A 147 -10.09 14.23 -0.99
C ASP A 147 -9.75 13.96 0.49
N GLY A 148 -8.45 13.70 0.80
CA GLY A 148 -7.94 13.69 2.18
C GLY A 148 -7.90 12.31 2.85
N VAL A 149 -7.75 11.21 2.10
CA VAL A 149 -7.66 9.85 2.68
C VAL A 149 -6.50 9.68 3.65
N LEU A 150 -5.36 10.34 3.40
CA LEU A 150 -4.20 10.26 4.29
C LEU A 150 -4.42 11.05 5.56
N GLU A 151 -4.97 12.26 5.46
CA GLU A 151 -5.35 13.08 6.60
C GLU A 151 -6.35 12.36 7.48
N ALA A 152 -7.42 11.80 6.90
CA ALA A 152 -8.43 11.03 7.62
C ALA A 152 -7.84 9.79 8.31
N THR A 153 -6.88 9.11 7.67
CA THR A 153 -6.18 7.95 8.25
C THR A 153 -5.32 8.36 9.45
N VAL A 154 -4.56 9.45 9.33
CA VAL A 154 -3.73 9.99 10.41
C VAL A 154 -4.61 10.44 11.58
N ASP A 155 -5.70 11.17 11.30
CA ASP A 155 -6.64 11.63 12.35
C ASP A 155 -7.27 10.45 13.09
N ARG A 156 -7.61 9.37 12.36
CA ARG A 156 -8.15 8.16 12.94
C ARG A 156 -7.15 7.48 13.88
N LEU A 157 -5.87 7.39 13.51
CA LEU A 157 -4.80 6.87 14.38
C LEU A 157 -4.59 7.77 15.60
N LEU A 158 -4.48 9.08 15.40
CA LEU A 158 -4.27 10.04 16.49
C LEU A 158 -5.44 10.07 17.46
N SER A 159 -6.66 9.73 17.03
CA SER A 159 -7.82 9.63 17.93
C SER A 159 -7.69 8.54 18.99
N LEU A 160 -6.79 7.57 18.81
CA LEU A 160 -6.47 6.52 19.78
C LEU A 160 -5.55 7.00 20.90
N ARG A 161 -4.88 8.15 20.72
CA ARG A 161 -3.99 8.73 21.72
C ARG A 161 -4.75 9.66 22.65
N PRO A 162 -4.30 9.82 23.91
CA PRO A 162 -4.73 10.92 24.77
C PRO A 162 -4.53 12.26 24.03
N GLU A 163 -5.41 13.23 24.28
CA GLU A 163 -5.36 14.52 23.57
C GLU A 163 -4.01 15.24 23.69
N ALA A 164 -3.40 15.19 24.87
CA ALA A 164 -2.09 15.79 25.14
C ALA A 164 -0.95 15.18 24.27
N ASP A 165 -1.12 13.91 23.82
CA ASP A 165 -0.09 13.16 23.10
C ASP A 165 -0.30 13.17 21.57
N ARG A 166 -1.41 13.74 21.09
CA ARG A 166 -1.77 13.73 19.66
C ARG A 166 -0.79 14.48 18.77
N ALA A 167 -0.18 15.54 19.30
CA ALA A 167 0.86 16.31 18.60
C ALA A 167 2.27 15.72 18.73
N GLY A 168 2.42 14.65 19.52
CA GLY A 168 3.71 14.00 19.76
C GLY A 168 4.20 13.14 18.60
N PRO A 169 5.50 12.83 18.57
CA PRO A 169 6.09 11.94 17.57
C PRO A 169 5.55 10.51 17.69
N GLY A 170 5.95 9.63 16.77
CA GLY A 170 5.68 8.19 16.83
C GLY A 170 4.75 7.67 15.74
N LEU A 171 4.21 8.52 14.85
CA LEU A 171 3.64 8.06 13.60
C LEU A 171 4.73 7.93 12.54
N ARG A 172 4.82 6.76 11.96
CA ARG A 172 5.70 6.46 10.84
C ARG A 172 4.90 5.91 9.67
N ALA A 173 5.17 6.41 8.47
CA ALA A 173 4.48 6.00 7.26
C ALA A 173 5.45 5.51 6.20
N TRP A 174 4.95 4.66 5.33
CA TRP A 174 5.63 4.20 4.12
C TRP A 174 4.70 4.40 2.95
N ILE A 175 5.16 5.17 1.98
CA ILE A 175 4.51 5.33 0.68
C ILE A 175 5.07 4.24 -0.21
N GLY A 176 4.25 3.23 -0.51
CA GLY A 176 4.67 2.08 -1.31
C GLY A 176 4.76 2.41 -2.81
N PRO A 177 5.15 1.40 -3.62
CA PRO A 177 5.28 1.55 -5.07
C PRO A 177 3.99 2.06 -5.71
N GLY A 178 4.13 3.01 -6.63
CA GLY A 178 3.05 3.57 -7.43
C GLY A 178 3.56 4.06 -8.77
N VAL A 179 2.69 4.59 -9.62
CA VAL A 179 3.14 5.23 -10.84
C VAL A 179 3.82 6.56 -10.51
N CYS A 180 5.05 6.76 -10.97
CA CYS A 180 5.82 7.98 -10.68
C CYS A 180 5.37 9.19 -11.54
N GLY A 181 5.75 10.40 -11.12
CA GLY A 181 5.43 11.64 -11.82
C GLY A 181 5.98 11.71 -13.26
N ARG A 182 7.02 10.94 -13.59
CA ARG A 182 7.55 10.85 -14.96
C ARG A 182 6.73 9.94 -15.87
N CYS A 183 5.86 9.09 -15.31
CA CYS A 183 5.08 8.10 -16.04
C CYS A 183 3.57 8.29 -15.97
N TYR A 184 3.06 9.07 -15.01
CA TYR A 184 1.62 9.25 -14.79
C TYR A 184 1.07 10.43 -15.61
N GLU A 185 1.06 10.28 -16.92
CA GLU A 185 0.44 11.24 -17.85
C GLU A 185 -1.05 11.42 -17.56
N VAL A 186 -1.50 12.67 -17.59
CA VAL A 186 -2.91 13.06 -17.40
C VAL A 186 -3.25 14.25 -18.29
N PRO A 187 -4.55 14.51 -18.58
CA PRO A 187 -4.97 15.74 -19.26
C PRO A 187 -4.49 16.98 -18.49
N ALA A 188 -4.15 18.06 -19.23
CA ALA A 188 -3.66 19.31 -18.66
C ALA A 188 -4.61 19.91 -17.60
N ALA A 189 -5.92 19.84 -17.84
CA ALA A 189 -6.94 20.31 -16.91
C ALA A 189 -6.91 19.51 -15.59
N MET A 190 -6.72 18.19 -15.66
CA MET A 190 -6.60 17.32 -14.46
C MET A 190 -5.35 17.66 -13.64
N ARG A 191 -4.20 17.93 -14.32
CA ARG A 191 -2.99 18.39 -13.64
C ARG A 191 -3.22 19.73 -12.96
N ALA A 192 -3.88 20.69 -13.65
CA ALA A 192 -4.15 22.00 -13.11
C ALA A 192 -5.07 21.94 -11.87
N ASP A 193 -6.13 21.14 -11.91
CA ASP A 193 -7.03 20.91 -10.77
C ASP A 193 -6.29 20.30 -9.57
N ALA A 194 -5.51 19.25 -9.80
CA ALA A 194 -4.73 18.62 -8.73
C ALA A 194 -3.69 19.56 -8.13
N ALA A 195 -2.98 20.31 -8.97
CA ALA A 195 -1.97 21.30 -8.53
C ALA A 195 -2.57 22.45 -7.72
N ALA A 196 -3.81 22.87 -8.02
CA ALA A 196 -4.51 23.90 -7.24
C ALA A 196 -4.84 23.43 -5.82
N ARG A 197 -5.09 22.12 -5.63
CA ARG A 197 -5.42 21.52 -4.33
C ARG A 197 -4.17 21.06 -3.56
N LEU A 198 -3.21 20.47 -4.27
CA LEU A 198 -1.98 19.91 -3.71
C LEU A 198 -0.82 20.17 -4.69
N PRO A 199 -0.12 21.32 -4.59
CA PRO A 199 0.88 21.76 -5.56
C PRO A 199 2.01 20.75 -5.84
N ALA A 200 2.40 19.99 -4.82
CA ALA A 200 3.44 18.95 -4.95
C ALA A 200 3.11 17.86 -5.96
N THR A 201 1.84 17.70 -6.35
CA THR A 201 1.44 16.72 -7.37
C THR A 201 1.73 17.15 -8.80
N ALA A 202 2.07 18.43 -9.05
CA ALA A 202 2.30 18.91 -10.41
C ALA A 202 3.59 18.34 -10.99
N ALA A 203 3.47 17.59 -12.09
CA ALA A 203 4.62 16.96 -12.75
C ALA A 203 4.54 17.08 -14.28
N THR A 204 5.61 16.66 -14.93
CA THR A 204 5.72 16.53 -16.39
C THR A 204 6.37 15.16 -16.67
N THR A 205 5.81 14.43 -17.63
CA THR A 205 6.37 13.13 -18.01
C THR A 205 7.77 13.25 -18.62
N SER A 206 8.49 12.15 -18.68
CA SER A 206 9.79 12.09 -19.37
C SER A 206 9.71 12.41 -20.88
N TRP A 207 8.51 12.38 -21.46
CA TRP A 207 8.23 12.75 -22.87
C TRP A 207 7.53 14.09 -23.04
N GLY A 208 7.48 14.92 -21.97
CA GLY A 208 7.08 16.34 -22.04
C GLY A 208 5.60 16.63 -21.90
N THR A 209 4.74 15.66 -21.55
CA THR A 209 3.29 15.86 -21.35
C THR A 209 2.93 16.15 -19.89
N PRO A 210 1.76 16.77 -19.60
CA PRO A 210 1.29 16.98 -18.25
C PRO A 210 1.16 15.69 -17.48
N ALA A 211 1.62 15.68 -16.22
CA ALA A 211 1.63 14.50 -15.35
C ALA A 211 1.28 14.85 -13.90
N LEU A 212 1.03 13.81 -13.09
CA LEU A 212 0.87 13.92 -11.64
C LEU A 212 1.94 13.08 -10.92
N ASP A 213 2.52 13.64 -9.88
CA ASP A 213 3.39 12.97 -8.91
C ASP A 213 2.62 12.74 -7.61
N LEU A 214 1.90 11.62 -7.55
CA LEU A 214 1.15 11.27 -6.35
C LEU A 214 2.09 10.95 -5.17
N PRO A 215 3.24 10.26 -5.34
CA PRO A 215 4.22 10.09 -4.28
C PRO A 215 4.66 11.40 -3.63
N ALA A 216 5.00 12.42 -4.42
CA ALA A 216 5.38 13.73 -3.89
C ALA A 216 4.22 14.40 -3.12
N GLY A 217 2.99 14.30 -3.66
CA GLY A 217 1.81 14.80 -2.96
C GLY A 217 1.56 14.09 -1.63
N ALA A 218 1.63 12.76 -1.60
CA ALA A 218 1.44 12.00 -0.38
C ALA A 218 2.51 12.31 0.68
N ALA A 219 3.77 12.46 0.26
CA ALA A 219 4.87 12.84 1.16
C ALA A 219 4.64 14.23 1.77
N GLU A 220 4.14 15.20 0.99
CA GLU A 220 3.81 16.53 1.50
C GLU A 220 2.67 16.50 2.52
N VAL A 221 1.59 15.78 2.23
CA VAL A 221 0.45 15.61 3.16
C VAL A 221 0.92 15.00 4.48
N LEU A 222 1.66 13.90 4.44
CA LEU A 222 2.15 13.22 5.64
C LEU A 222 3.11 14.12 6.45
N ARG A 223 4.02 14.82 5.76
CA ARG A 223 4.93 15.79 6.39
C ARG A 223 4.17 16.93 7.08
N ALA A 224 3.16 17.48 6.42
CA ALA A 224 2.32 18.55 6.98
C ALA A 224 1.54 18.09 8.24
N ARG A 225 1.28 16.78 8.34
CA ARG A 225 0.65 16.13 9.52
C ARG A 225 1.68 15.69 10.58
N GLY A 226 2.96 16.04 10.43
CA GLY A 226 4.02 15.64 11.36
C GLY A 226 4.37 14.16 11.35
N VAL A 227 4.01 13.43 10.29
CA VAL A 227 4.29 12.00 10.14
C VAL A 227 5.63 11.81 9.44
N ALA A 228 6.54 11.03 10.04
CA ALA A 228 7.77 10.61 9.40
C ALA A 228 7.45 9.61 8.28
N ALA A 229 7.69 9.98 7.02
CA ALA A 229 7.36 9.16 5.86
C ALA A 229 8.62 8.75 5.08
N ALA A 230 8.69 7.45 4.73
CA ALA A 230 9.64 6.92 3.76
C ALA A 230 8.92 6.58 2.46
N THR A 231 9.55 6.80 1.31
CA THR A 231 9.01 6.42 0.00
C THR A 231 9.79 5.23 -0.55
N ILE A 232 9.08 4.20 -0.97
CA ILE A 232 9.65 3.10 -1.74
C ILE A 232 9.69 3.54 -3.20
N ASP A 233 10.83 4.08 -3.63
CA ASP A 233 11.00 4.71 -4.96
C ASP A 233 11.07 3.65 -6.07
N VAL A 234 9.92 3.02 -6.34
CA VAL A 234 9.73 2.04 -7.41
C VAL A 234 8.50 2.42 -8.21
N CYS A 235 8.68 2.65 -9.52
CA CYS A 235 7.57 2.95 -10.43
C CYS A 235 6.91 1.67 -10.92
N THR A 236 5.62 1.50 -10.66
CA THR A 236 4.84 0.33 -11.10
C THR A 236 4.81 0.15 -12.61
N ARG A 237 4.83 1.25 -13.39
CA ARG A 237 4.82 1.20 -14.85
C ARG A 237 6.15 0.68 -15.41
N GLU A 238 7.27 0.96 -14.73
CA GLU A 238 8.63 0.64 -15.19
C GLU A 238 9.12 -0.71 -14.63
N ASP A 239 8.58 -1.17 -13.49
CA ASP A 239 9.02 -2.39 -12.83
C ASP A 239 8.04 -3.56 -13.09
N GLU A 240 8.48 -4.57 -13.82
CA GLU A 240 7.69 -5.75 -14.17
C GLU A 240 7.39 -6.67 -12.97
N ARG A 241 8.06 -6.47 -11.84
CA ARG A 241 7.75 -7.19 -10.60
C ARG A 241 6.43 -6.75 -9.97
N LEU A 242 5.81 -5.69 -10.48
CA LEU A 242 4.57 -5.10 -9.95
C LEU A 242 3.49 -5.06 -11.02
N PHE A 243 2.23 -5.24 -10.62
CA PHE A 243 1.10 -4.97 -11.48
C PHE A 243 0.98 -3.47 -11.74
N SER A 244 0.69 -3.10 -12.99
CA SER A 244 0.42 -1.72 -13.39
C SER A 244 -0.79 -1.67 -14.33
N HIS A 245 -1.80 -0.95 -13.94
CA HIS A 245 -2.99 -0.74 -14.78
C HIS A 245 -2.66 0.03 -16.06
N ARG A 246 -1.68 0.94 -15.99
CA ARG A 246 -1.21 1.71 -17.14
C ARG A 246 -0.43 0.88 -18.14
N ARG A 247 0.32 -0.13 -17.67
CA ARG A 247 1.07 -1.04 -18.53
C ARG A 247 0.17 -2.14 -19.11
N ALA A 248 -0.63 -2.77 -18.24
CA ALA A 248 -1.51 -3.89 -18.60
C ALA A 248 -2.83 -3.82 -17.79
N PRO A 249 -3.85 -3.12 -18.32
CA PRO A 249 -5.16 -3.00 -17.66
C PRO A 249 -5.78 -4.37 -17.37
N GLY A 250 -6.25 -4.58 -16.13
CA GLY A 250 -6.94 -5.81 -15.74
C GLY A 250 -6.05 -7.01 -15.38
N GLU A 251 -4.73 -6.93 -15.55
CA GLU A 251 -3.82 -8.04 -15.27
C GLU A 251 -3.85 -8.48 -13.79
N GLY A 252 -3.98 -7.55 -12.85
CA GLY A 252 -4.04 -7.86 -11.42
C GLY A 252 -3.79 -6.66 -10.52
N ARG A 253 -3.74 -6.94 -9.22
CA ARG A 253 -3.36 -5.98 -8.18
C ARG A 253 -2.38 -6.64 -7.21
N PHE A 254 -1.34 -5.90 -6.83
CA PHE A 254 -0.51 -6.21 -5.68
C PHE A 254 -1.03 -5.50 -4.43
N ALA A 255 -0.47 -5.79 -3.25
CA ALA A 255 -0.93 -5.19 -2.00
C ALA A 255 0.19 -4.53 -1.20
N GLY A 256 -0.14 -3.42 -0.54
CA GLY A 256 0.53 -2.91 0.64
C GLY A 256 -0.09 -3.52 1.90
N LEU A 257 0.74 -3.99 2.81
CA LEU A 257 0.37 -4.85 3.93
C LEU A 257 0.97 -4.36 5.24
N VAL A 258 0.23 -4.52 6.33
CA VAL A 258 0.75 -4.44 7.70
C VAL A 258 0.14 -5.54 8.55
N TRP A 259 0.97 -6.21 9.36
CA TRP A 259 0.50 -7.24 10.31
C TRP A 259 1.45 -7.37 11.49
N ARG A 260 0.94 -7.86 12.61
CA ARG A 260 1.76 -8.12 13.81
C ARG A 260 2.75 -9.24 13.52
N ALA A 261 4.00 -9.03 13.87
CA ALA A 261 5.00 -10.08 13.83
C ALA A 261 4.68 -11.12 14.92
N ASP A 262 4.76 -12.40 14.58
CA ASP A 262 4.68 -13.46 15.58
C ASP A 262 5.90 -13.37 16.49
N PRO A 263 5.73 -13.20 17.82
CA PRO A 263 6.86 -13.11 18.74
C PRO A 263 7.67 -14.42 18.79
N ASP A 264 7.06 -15.55 18.45
CA ASP A 264 7.68 -16.89 18.48
C ASP A 264 8.24 -17.32 17.11
N ALA A 265 7.96 -16.56 16.05
CA ALA A 265 8.54 -16.80 14.74
C ALA A 265 10.03 -16.39 14.78
N THR A 266 10.91 -17.35 15.08
CA THR A 266 12.35 -17.20 14.88
C THR A 266 12.60 -16.73 13.45
N SER A 267 13.30 -15.59 13.31
CA SER A 267 13.76 -15.09 12.00
C SER A 267 14.31 -16.24 11.17
N PRO A 268 13.92 -16.41 9.90
CA PRO A 268 14.59 -17.37 9.05
C PRO A 268 16.08 -17.08 9.12
N ARG A 269 16.85 -18.06 9.58
CA ARG A 269 18.33 -17.97 9.62
C ARG A 269 18.74 -17.62 8.21
N GLY A 270 19.38 -16.46 8.06
CA GLY A 270 20.02 -16.09 6.82
C GLY A 270 21.01 -17.21 6.45
N ASP A 271 20.69 -17.94 5.39
CA ASP A 271 21.67 -18.80 4.74
C ASP A 271 22.77 -17.89 4.19
N ALA A 272 23.98 -18.13 4.72
CA ALA A 272 25.21 -17.46 4.35
C ALA A 272 25.65 -17.85 2.94
#